data_a6bd6c31a870bf448dc328da4f80f58b
#
_entry.id   a6bd6c31a870bf448dc328da4f80f58b
#
_cell.length_a   1.000
_cell.length_b   1.000
_cell.length_c   1.000
_cell.angle_alpha   90.00
_cell.angle_beta   90.00
_cell.angle_gamma   90.00
#
_symmetry.space_group_name_H-M   'P 1'
#
loop_
_entity.id
_entity.type
_entity.pdbx_description
1 polymer ?
#
loop_
_entity_poly.entity_id
_entity_poly.type
_entity_poly.pdbx_seq_one_letter_code
_entity_poly.pdbx_strand_id
1 'polypeptide(L)'
;TVGLSAHDFSQLFCAPNVVLIRSAKNAGTETVPSRWLVRLEAVLHRVGLAQRIDCSTHWIALSALLDKNCSPQKQIKPPSPRPPLAARPRRMSVSRIEQWIQNPYDIFARDILHLRPLDPIDAAPDAIDYGNAIHAALDRFVRKYPSKLPRQALDDLLTIGKDCFGAAIANPNVRTFWWPRFERIADWFITLERNRRFDLIESFTERTGQLEINAPGGTFTLTAKADRIDRHVNGGLYIIDYKTGVLPSKTKILSGEAPQLPLEAAIANSGGFENLNGGLSRALVYVRLDGGDPAGE
;
A
#
# COMPACT_ATOMS: atom_id res chain seq x y z
N THR A 1 -18.32 33.93 11.81
CA THR A 1 -18.35 34.29 13.24
C THR A 1 -19.58 33.72 13.92
N VAL A 2 -19.55 33.54 15.26
CA VAL A 2 -20.69 33.01 16.04
C VAL A 2 -21.93 33.93 15.89
N GLY A 3 -21.74 35.26 15.83
CA GLY A 3 -22.82 36.20 15.60
C GLY A 3 -23.52 36.06 14.27
N LEU A 4 -22.78 35.84 13.20
CA LEU A 4 -23.36 35.57 11.86
C LEU A 4 -24.18 34.28 11.87
N SER A 5 -23.65 33.21 12.43
CA SER A 5 -24.37 31.93 12.55
C SER A 5 -25.66 32.04 13.39
N ALA A 6 -25.68 32.91 14.44
CA ALA A 6 -26.88 33.20 15.22
C ALA A 6 -27.93 33.96 14.37
N HIS A 7 -27.46 34.94 13.60
CA HIS A 7 -28.31 35.72 12.70
C HIS A 7 -28.95 34.79 11.63
N ASP A 8 -28.14 33.96 10.96
CA ASP A 8 -28.62 33.07 9.94
C ASP A 8 -29.65 32.07 10.50
N PHE A 9 -29.38 31.50 11.66
CA PHE A 9 -30.32 30.61 12.33
C PHE A 9 -31.64 31.33 12.64
N SER A 10 -31.60 32.55 13.16
CA SER A 10 -32.81 33.32 13.48
C SER A 10 -33.60 33.69 12.24
N GLN A 11 -32.94 34.06 11.14
CA GLN A 11 -33.57 34.39 9.87
C GLN A 11 -34.28 33.16 9.29
N LEU A 12 -33.62 32.03 9.24
CA LEU A 12 -34.17 30.79 8.71
C LEU A 12 -35.33 30.28 9.58
N PHE A 13 -35.22 30.42 10.89
CA PHE A 13 -36.25 29.99 11.83
C PHE A 13 -37.54 30.83 11.76
N CYS A 14 -37.49 32.05 11.22
CA CYS A 14 -38.66 32.92 11.03
C CYS A 14 -39.48 32.55 9.75
N ALA A 15 -39.10 31.54 9.00
CA ALA A 15 -39.90 31.09 7.87
C ALA A 15 -41.23 30.46 8.30
N PRO A 16 -42.30 30.54 7.46
CA PRO A 16 -43.63 30.02 7.81
C PRO A 16 -43.67 28.54 8.22
N ASN A 17 -42.83 27.73 7.62
CA ASN A 17 -42.71 26.30 7.91
C ASN A 17 -41.21 25.96 8.06
N VAL A 18 -40.80 25.45 9.20
CA VAL A 18 -39.42 25.08 9.49
C VAL A 18 -39.35 23.67 10.02
N VAL A 19 -38.45 22.89 9.45
CA VAL A 19 -38.12 21.53 9.91
C VAL A 19 -36.65 21.51 10.33
N LEU A 20 -36.43 21.22 11.61
CA LEU A 20 -35.09 21.11 12.17
C LEU A 20 -34.67 19.65 12.21
N ILE A 21 -33.57 19.31 11.53
CA ILE A 21 -33.08 17.95 11.42
C ILE A 21 -31.68 17.89 12.03
N ARG A 22 -31.43 16.86 12.84
CA ARG A 22 -30.08 16.51 13.32
C ARG A 22 -29.85 15.02 13.34
N SER A 23 -28.63 14.59 13.20
CA SER A 23 -28.26 13.20 13.46
C SER A 23 -28.21 12.98 14.98
N ALA A 24 -28.86 11.94 15.49
CA ALA A 24 -28.71 11.53 16.89
C ALA A 24 -27.37 10.87 17.14
N LYS A 25 -26.86 10.12 16.15
CA LYS A 25 -25.55 9.43 16.19
C LYS A 25 -24.79 9.65 14.89
N ASN A 26 -23.47 9.70 15.00
CA ASN A 26 -22.55 9.69 13.86
C ASN A 26 -21.52 8.58 14.08
N ALA A 27 -21.44 7.62 13.15
CA ALA A 27 -20.59 6.42 13.28
C ALA A 27 -20.72 5.69 14.64
N GLY A 28 -21.97 5.58 15.14
CA GLY A 28 -22.27 4.92 16.41
C GLY A 28 -22.13 5.80 17.68
N THR A 29 -21.49 6.97 17.57
CA THR A 29 -21.29 7.91 18.69
C THR A 29 -22.42 8.93 18.75
N GLU A 30 -22.94 9.22 19.93
CA GLU A 30 -23.97 10.25 20.11
C GLU A 30 -23.45 11.65 19.76
N THR A 31 -24.28 12.41 19.05
CA THR A 31 -23.94 13.78 18.65
C THR A 31 -24.45 14.79 19.65
N VAL A 32 -23.69 15.88 19.86
CA VAL A 32 -24.12 17.01 20.67
C VAL A 32 -25.03 17.90 19.83
N PRO A 33 -26.24 18.28 20.34
CA PRO A 33 -27.11 19.22 19.66
C PRO A 33 -26.41 20.57 19.45
N SER A 34 -26.77 21.25 18.36
CA SER A 34 -26.23 22.60 18.16
C SER A 34 -26.67 23.55 19.28
N ARG A 35 -25.80 24.52 19.63
CA ARG A 35 -26.10 25.55 20.65
C ARG A 35 -27.39 26.31 20.36
N TRP A 36 -27.75 26.49 19.12
CA TRP A 36 -28.96 27.18 18.70
C TRP A 36 -30.20 26.36 19.01
N LEU A 37 -30.14 25.07 18.81
CA LEU A 37 -31.22 24.14 19.14
C LEU A 37 -31.45 24.08 20.66
N VAL A 38 -30.37 23.92 21.43
CA VAL A 38 -30.43 23.91 22.90
C VAL A 38 -31.02 25.21 23.43
N ARG A 39 -30.63 26.35 22.86
CA ARG A 39 -31.18 27.68 23.26
C ARG A 39 -32.65 27.79 22.88
N LEU A 40 -33.05 27.33 21.70
CA LEU A 40 -34.44 27.31 21.28
C LEU A 40 -35.31 26.51 22.25
N GLU A 41 -34.87 25.27 22.55
CA GLU A 41 -35.57 24.41 23.52
C GLU A 41 -35.72 25.07 24.87
N ALA A 42 -34.68 25.71 25.41
CA ALA A 42 -34.74 26.41 26.67
C ALA A 42 -35.75 27.60 26.65
N VAL A 43 -35.81 28.35 25.56
CA VAL A 43 -36.80 29.45 25.39
C VAL A 43 -38.23 28.90 25.34
N LEU A 44 -38.45 27.85 24.57
CA LEU A 44 -39.77 27.21 24.42
C LEU A 44 -40.26 26.60 25.73
N HIS A 45 -39.38 25.98 26.51
CA HIS A 45 -39.69 25.51 27.86
C HIS A 45 -40.16 26.67 28.76
N ARG A 46 -39.43 27.81 28.75
CA ARG A 46 -39.74 28.98 29.58
C ARG A 46 -41.09 29.60 29.26
N VAL A 47 -41.50 29.57 27.98
CA VAL A 47 -42.80 30.15 27.56
C VAL A 47 -43.92 29.11 27.48
N GLY A 48 -43.69 27.87 27.93
CA GLY A 48 -44.69 26.79 27.94
C GLY A 48 -45.08 26.24 26.58
N LEU A 49 -44.26 26.47 25.56
CA LEU A 49 -44.50 26.03 24.18
C LEU A 49 -43.65 24.79 23.75
N ALA A 50 -42.90 24.21 24.66
CA ALA A 50 -42.03 23.09 24.36
C ALA A 50 -42.77 21.88 23.70
N GLN A 51 -44.02 21.67 24.12
CA GLN A 51 -44.85 20.58 23.58
C GLN A 51 -45.41 20.87 22.17
N ARG A 52 -45.25 22.09 21.63
CA ARG A 52 -45.67 22.46 20.29
C ARG A 52 -44.63 22.16 19.21
N ILE A 53 -43.41 21.86 19.62
CA ILE A 53 -42.46 21.26 18.66
C ILE A 53 -42.88 19.81 18.47
N ASP A 54 -43.49 19.54 17.36
CA ASP A 54 -43.81 18.18 16.95
C ASP A 54 -42.50 17.48 16.53
N CYS A 55 -41.96 16.66 17.43
CA CYS A 55 -40.89 15.71 17.08
C CYS A 55 -41.48 14.56 16.29
N SER A 56 -42.13 14.83 15.16
CA SER A 56 -42.90 13.85 14.47
C SER A 56 -42.01 12.77 13.89
N THR A 57 -42.30 11.54 14.24
CA THR A 57 -41.75 10.34 13.64
C THR A 57 -42.14 10.22 12.16
N HIS A 58 -43.07 11.09 11.68
CA HIS A 58 -43.56 11.10 10.30
C HIS A 58 -42.43 11.25 9.27
N TRP A 59 -41.54 12.24 9.45
CA TRP A 59 -40.42 12.44 8.52
C TRP A 59 -39.41 11.30 8.55
N ILE A 60 -39.20 10.72 9.72
CA ILE A 60 -38.32 9.53 9.87
C ILE A 60 -38.97 8.32 9.22
N ALA A 61 -40.28 8.13 9.40
CA ALA A 61 -41.03 7.06 8.75
C ALA A 61 -41.07 7.23 7.22
N LEU A 62 -41.19 8.46 6.71
CA LEU A 62 -41.15 8.76 5.28
C LEU A 62 -39.75 8.45 4.69
N SER A 63 -38.68 8.86 5.38
CA SER A 63 -37.31 8.51 4.99
C SER A 63 -37.13 6.99 4.95
N ALA A 64 -37.57 6.29 5.98
CA ALA A 64 -37.51 4.80 6.02
C ALA A 64 -38.33 4.14 4.91
N LEU A 65 -39.44 4.75 4.47
CA LEU A 65 -40.22 4.28 3.32
C LEU A 65 -39.49 4.49 1.99
N LEU A 66 -38.76 5.60 1.82
CA LEU A 66 -37.92 5.85 0.64
C LEU A 66 -36.77 4.86 0.55
N ASP A 67 -36.18 4.51 1.69
CA ASP A 67 -35.10 3.52 1.75
C ASP A 67 -35.60 2.07 1.69
N LYS A 68 -36.91 1.87 1.87
CA LYS A 68 -37.49 0.52 1.85
C LYS A 68 -37.51 -0.02 0.43
N ASN A 69 -36.60 -0.97 0.20
CA ASN A 69 -36.59 -1.70 -1.07
C ASN A 69 -37.85 -2.57 -1.18
N CYS A 70 -38.73 -2.25 -2.12
CA CYS A 70 -39.97 -3.01 -2.37
C CYS A 70 -39.73 -4.40 -3.00
N SER A 71 -38.50 -4.64 -3.45
CA SER A 71 -38.08 -5.93 -3.98
C SER A 71 -37.52 -6.83 -2.88
N PRO A 72 -37.77 -8.14 -2.89
CA PRO A 72 -37.13 -9.05 -1.93
C PRO A 72 -35.61 -8.92 -2.03
N GLN A 73 -34.98 -8.60 -0.93
CA GLN A 73 -33.52 -8.47 -0.89
C GLN A 73 -32.91 -9.82 -1.22
N LYS A 74 -32.34 -9.94 -2.41
CA LYS A 74 -31.53 -11.09 -2.76
C LYS A 74 -30.16 -10.91 -2.14
N GLN A 75 -29.78 -11.83 -1.27
CA GLN A 75 -28.44 -11.83 -0.68
C GLN A 75 -27.40 -11.91 -1.78
N ILE A 76 -26.59 -10.86 -1.93
CA ILE A 76 -25.51 -10.81 -2.90
C ILE A 76 -24.40 -11.74 -2.42
N LYS A 77 -24.07 -12.73 -3.23
CA LYS A 77 -22.90 -13.58 -3.00
C LYS A 77 -21.65 -12.87 -3.49
N PRO A 78 -20.49 -13.10 -2.86
CA PRO A 78 -19.22 -12.60 -3.38
C PRO A 78 -19.07 -12.95 -4.88
N PRO A 79 -18.59 -12.01 -5.72
CA PRO A 79 -18.42 -12.29 -7.13
C PRO A 79 -17.38 -13.41 -7.35
N SER A 80 -17.73 -14.37 -8.19
CA SER A 80 -16.85 -15.48 -8.57
C SER A 80 -16.80 -15.59 -10.10
N PRO A 81 -16.11 -14.65 -10.77
CA PRO A 81 -16.03 -14.63 -12.22
C PRO A 81 -15.25 -15.83 -12.75
N ARG A 82 -15.70 -16.37 -13.88
CA ARG A 82 -15.03 -17.46 -14.60
C ARG A 82 -14.74 -17.04 -16.05
N PRO A 83 -13.72 -16.22 -16.27
CA PRO A 83 -13.40 -15.73 -17.59
C PRO A 83 -13.01 -16.90 -18.53
N PRO A 84 -13.32 -16.79 -19.83
CA PRO A 84 -12.91 -17.79 -20.82
C PRO A 84 -11.37 -17.87 -20.88
N LEU A 85 -10.84 -19.02 -21.30
CA LEU A 85 -9.41 -19.29 -21.31
C LEU A 85 -8.63 -18.25 -22.13
N ALA A 86 -9.19 -17.79 -23.24
CA ALA A 86 -8.58 -16.79 -24.12
C ALA A 86 -8.41 -15.39 -23.44
N ALA A 87 -9.24 -15.07 -22.46
CA ALA A 87 -9.17 -13.80 -21.73
C ALA A 87 -8.23 -13.86 -20.52
N ARG A 88 -7.73 -15.06 -20.15
CA ARG A 88 -6.84 -15.20 -19.00
C ARG A 88 -5.43 -14.77 -19.35
N PRO A 89 -4.74 -13.99 -18.49
CA PRO A 89 -3.38 -13.58 -18.76
C PRO A 89 -2.44 -14.79 -18.90
N ARG A 90 -1.59 -14.75 -19.92
CA ARG A 90 -0.55 -15.76 -20.19
C ARG A 90 0.83 -15.32 -19.72
N ARG A 91 0.94 -14.12 -19.17
CA ARG A 91 2.15 -13.57 -18.60
C ARG A 91 1.81 -12.87 -17.31
N MET A 92 2.48 -13.22 -16.22
CA MET A 92 2.28 -12.57 -14.91
C MET A 92 3.61 -12.43 -14.17
N SER A 93 3.76 -11.36 -13.40
CA SER A 93 4.90 -11.21 -12.51
C SER A 93 4.72 -12.04 -11.23
N VAL A 94 5.82 -12.35 -10.54
CA VAL A 94 5.80 -13.04 -9.25
C VAL A 94 4.93 -12.31 -8.21
N SER A 95 4.98 -10.98 -8.18
CA SER A 95 4.13 -10.16 -7.31
C SER A 95 2.64 -10.25 -7.68
N ARG A 96 2.33 -10.40 -8.98
CA ARG A 96 0.97 -10.63 -9.45
C ARG A 96 0.45 -12.01 -9.07
N ILE A 97 1.30 -13.03 -9.09
CA ILE A 97 0.93 -14.38 -8.61
C ILE A 97 0.59 -14.31 -7.12
N GLU A 98 1.37 -13.59 -6.32
CA GLU A 98 1.06 -13.39 -4.90
C GLU A 98 -0.29 -12.69 -4.70
N GLN A 99 -0.56 -11.61 -5.43
CA GLN A 99 -1.85 -10.92 -5.42
C GLN A 99 -3.00 -11.84 -5.86
N TRP A 100 -2.77 -12.69 -6.86
CA TRP A 100 -3.76 -13.66 -7.30
C TRP A 100 -4.12 -14.66 -6.20
N ILE A 101 -3.14 -15.16 -5.47
CA ILE A 101 -3.37 -16.08 -4.33
C ILE A 101 -4.17 -15.39 -3.24
N GLN A 102 -3.85 -14.13 -2.92
CA GLN A 102 -4.51 -13.37 -1.86
C GLN A 102 -5.89 -12.87 -2.25
N ASN A 103 -6.05 -12.39 -3.47
CA ASN A 103 -7.30 -11.80 -3.98
C ASN A 103 -7.47 -12.08 -5.49
N PRO A 104 -8.04 -13.22 -5.86
CA PRO A 104 -8.26 -13.57 -7.28
C PRO A 104 -9.12 -12.56 -8.06
N TYR A 105 -10.01 -11.83 -7.36
CA TYR A 105 -10.86 -10.84 -7.99
C TYR A 105 -10.08 -9.62 -8.48
N ASP A 106 -9.00 -9.25 -7.79
CA ASP A 106 -8.13 -8.14 -8.23
C ASP A 106 -7.52 -8.43 -9.61
N ILE A 107 -7.09 -9.66 -9.85
CA ILE A 107 -6.58 -10.08 -11.17
C ILE A 107 -7.66 -10.00 -12.24
N PHE A 108 -8.89 -10.42 -11.92
CA PHE A 108 -10.01 -10.30 -12.85
C PHE A 108 -10.31 -8.82 -13.18
N ALA A 109 -10.37 -7.95 -12.17
CA ALA A 109 -10.67 -6.54 -12.35
C ALA A 109 -9.57 -5.82 -13.13
N ARG A 110 -8.31 -6.01 -12.77
CA ARG A 110 -7.18 -5.24 -13.31
C ARG A 110 -6.59 -5.81 -14.60
N ASP A 111 -6.47 -7.13 -14.70
CA ASP A 111 -5.75 -7.75 -15.83
C ASP A 111 -6.70 -8.23 -16.93
N ILE A 112 -7.98 -8.46 -16.62
CA ILE A 112 -8.99 -8.90 -17.60
C ILE A 112 -9.95 -7.76 -17.97
N LEU A 113 -10.49 -7.04 -16.97
CA LEU A 113 -11.39 -5.91 -17.23
C LEU A 113 -10.64 -4.58 -17.41
N HIS A 114 -9.33 -4.54 -17.15
CA HIS A 114 -8.47 -3.34 -17.23
C HIS A 114 -8.94 -2.17 -16.37
N LEU A 115 -9.64 -2.47 -15.26
CA LEU A 115 -10.12 -1.47 -14.31
C LEU A 115 -8.95 -1.02 -13.41
N ARG A 116 -8.71 0.27 -13.35
CA ARG A 116 -7.74 0.89 -12.44
C ARG A 116 -8.39 2.06 -11.72
N PRO A 117 -8.14 2.22 -10.41
CA PRO A 117 -8.55 3.44 -9.73
C PRO A 117 -7.86 4.64 -10.37
N LEU A 118 -8.53 5.78 -10.42
CA LEU A 118 -7.92 7.04 -10.81
C LEU A 118 -7.10 7.56 -9.64
N ASP A 119 -5.91 8.06 -9.93
CA ASP A 119 -5.10 8.75 -8.93
C ASP A 119 -5.79 10.05 -8.52
N PRO A 120 -5.78 10.41 -7.22
CA PRO A 120 -6.26 11.71 -6.77
C PRO A 120 -5.49 12.85 -7.45
N ILE A 121 -6.19 13.94 -7.76
CA ILE A 121 -5.53 15.18 -8.17
C ILE A 121 -4.72 15.68 -6.98
N ASP A 122 -3.47 16.09 -7.20
CA ASP A 122 -2.52 16.52 -6.15
C ASP A 122 -2.20 15.43 -5.10
N ALA A 123 -2.06 14.15 -5.54
CA ALA A 123 -1.64 13.08 -4.66
C ALA A 123 -0.32 13.43 -3.96
N ALA A 124 -0.32 13.42 -2.63
CA ALA A 124 0.90 13.58 -1.87
C ALA A 124 1.77 12.31 -2.00
N PRO A 125 3.11 12.43 -1.89
CA PRO A 125 3.99 11.27 -1.85
C PRO A 125 3.53 10.25 -0.80
N ASP A 126 3.47 8.98 -1.17
CA ASP A 126 2.96 7.90 -0.35
C ASP A 126 4.04 6.87 0.05
N ALA A 127 3.64 5.78 0.70
CA ALA A 127 4.55 4.73 1.13
C ALA A 127 5.21 3.98 -0.03
N ILE A 128 4.58 3.96 -1.22
CA ILE A 128 5.14 3.34 -2.42
C ILE A 128 6.30 4.19 -2.94
N ASP A 129 6.11 5.52 -2.98
CA ASP A 129 7.16 6.47 -3.37
C ASP A 129 8.36 6.38 -2.45
N TYR A 130 8.11 6.26 -1.13
CA TYR A 130 9.16 6.04 -0.14
C TYR A 130 9.95 4.76 -0.41
N GLY A 131 9.25 3.66 -0.62
CA GLY A 131 9.87 2.37 -0.95
C GLY A 131 10.70 2.46 -2.23
N ASN A 132 10.14 3.02 -3.30
CA ASN A 132 10.81 3.19 -4.59
C ASN A 132 12.11 4.03 -4.47
N ALA A 133 12.08 5.11 -3.69
CA ALA A 133 13.27 5.94 -3.47
C ALA A 133 14.39 5.17 -2.74
N ILE A 134 14.04 4.35 -1.74
CA ILE A 134 15.01 3.51 -1.02
C ILE A 134 15.59 2.45 -1.96
N HIS A 135 14.76 1.69 -2.67
CA HIS A 135 15.23 0.67 -3.62
C HIS A 135 16.16 1.28 -4.67
N ALA A 136 15.79 2.43 -5.26
CA ALA A 136 16.63 3.12 -6.22
C ALA A 136 17.97 3.59 -5.62
N ALA A 137 17.99 4.03 -4.37
CA ALA A 137 19.21 4.44 -3.70
C ALA A 137 20.14 3.24 -3.44
N LEU A 138 19.61 2.14 -2.95
CA LEU A 138 20.37 0.92 -2.69
C LEU A 138 20.89 0.29 -3.99
N ASP A 139 20.08 0.22 -5.04
CA ASP A 139 20.48 -0.27 -6.36
C ASP A 139 21.67 0.54 -6.91
N ARG A 140 21.53 1.86 -6.96
CA ARG A 140 22.61 2.75 -7.44
C ARG A 140 23.88 2.61 -6.60
N PHE A 141 23.74 2.47 -5.28
CA PHE A 141 24.87 2.30 -4.39
C PHE A 141 25.58 0.96 -4.62
N VAL A 142 24.85 -0.17 -4.70
CA VAL A 142 25.45 -1.49 -4.93
C VAL A 142 26.11 -1.56 -6.30
N ARG A 143 25.52 -0.98 -7.34
CA ARG A 143 26.14 -0.88 -8.68
C ARG A 143 27.41 -0.03 -8.68
N LYS A 144 27.43 1.07 -7.93
CA LYS A 144 28.60 1.94 -7.81
C LYS A 144 29.76 1.22 -7.11
N TYR A 145 29.43 0.35 -6.14
CA TYR A 145 30.40 -0.38 -5.32
C TYR A 145 30.13 -1.90 -5.35
N PRO A 146 30.44 -2.59 -6.46
CA PRO A 146 30.05 -4.00 -6.60
C PRO A 146 30.90 -4.94 -5.73
N SER A 147 32.14 -4.56 -5.32
CA SER A 147 33.02 -5.44 -4.56
C SER A 147 33.42 -4.86 -3.20
N LYS A 148 34.12 -3.74 -3.16
CA LYS A 148 34.65 -3.15 -1.92
C LYS A 148 33.95 -1.83 -1.60
N LEU A 149 33.68 -1.62 -0.32
CA LEU A 149 33.14 -0.36 0.17
C LEU A 149 34.25 0.65 0.46
N PRO A 150 34.11 1.91 0.03
CA PRO A 150 35.04 2.99 0.40
C PRO A 150 34.85 3.37 1.88
N ARG A 151 35.76 4.15 2.41
CA ARG A 151 35.66 4.67 3.80
C ARG A 151 34.45 5.58 3.95
N GLN A 152 34.14 6.40 2.94
CA GLN A 152 33.03 7.35 2.88
C GLN A 152 31.72 6.73 2.36
N ALA A 153 31.56 5.40 2.43
CA ALA A 153 30.40 4.69 1.88
C ALA A 153 29.04 5.23 2.39
N LEU A 154 28.97 5.64 3.65
CA LEU A 154 27.76 6.23 4.22
C LEU A 154 27.42 7.57 3.56
N ASP A 155 28.39 8.47 3.46
CA ASP A 155 28.19 9.80 2.85
C ASP A 155 27.79 9.68 1.38
N ASP A 156 28.39 8.71 0.67
CA ASP A 156 28.04 8.41 -0.72
C ASP A 156 26.60 7.89 -0.82
N LEU A 157 26.18 6.98 0.05
CA LEU A 157 24.80 6.46 0.05
C LEU A 157 23.80 7.56 0.40
N LEU A 158 24.11 8.43 1.36
CA LEU A 158 23.26 9.58 1.69
C LEU A 158 23.16 10.57 0.52
N THR A 159 24.25 10.79 -0.22
CA THR A 159 24.24 11.64 -1.41
C THR A 159 23.35 11.02 -2.52
N ILE A 160 23.53 9.73 -2.79
CA ILE A 160 22.69 9.00 -3.75
C ILE A 160 21.22 9.03 -3.31
N GLY A 161 20.94 8.88 -2.02
CA GLY A 161 19.60 8.98 -1.46
C GLY A 161 18.97 10.34 -1.74
N LYS A 162 19.67 11.44 -1.53
CA LYS A 162 19.15 12.79 -1.85
C LYS A 162 18.73 12.91 -3.30
N ASP A 163 19.53 12.37 -4.21
CA ASP A 163 19.22 12.36 -5.64
C ASP A 163 17.98 11.50 -5.95
N CYS A 164 17.83 10.34 -5.29
CA CYS A 164 16.69 9.44 -5.50
C CYS A 164 15.38 10.00 -4.92
N PHE A 165 15.43 10.65 -3.76
CA PHE A 165 14.27 11.36 -3.21
C PHE A 165 13.92 12.62 -4.03
N GLY A 166 14.89 13.21 -4.75
CA GLY A 166 14.71 14.29 -5.70
C GLY A 166 13.85 15.43 -5.17
N ALA A 167 12.89 15.89 -5.98
CA ALA A 167 11.98 16.99 -5.60
C ALA A 167 11.08 16.66 -4.40
N ALA A 168 10.83 15.38 -4.12
CA ALA A 168 10.00 14.99 -2.98
C ALA A 168 10.60 15.44 -1.63
N ILE A 169 11.92 15.61 -1.52
CA ILE A 169 12.58 16.09 -0.30
C ILE A 169 12.20 17.53 0.06
N ALA A 170 11.69 18.32 -0.90
CA ALA A 170 11.16 19.66 -0.64
C ALA A 170 9.84 19.61 0.15
N ASN A 171 9.11 18.49 0.12
CA ASN A 171 7.91 18.30 0.92
C ASN A 171 8.29 18.23 2.41
N PRO A 172 7.67 19.06 3.29
CA PRO A 172 7.98 19.07 4.71
C PRO A 172 7.83 17.70 5.39
N ASN A 173 6.83 16.91 5.01
CA ASN A 173 6.60 15.58 5.57
C ASN A 173 7.74 14.61 5.19
N VAL A 174 8.17 14.62 3.93
CA VAL A 174 9.28 13.80 3.45
C VAL A 174 10.56 14.17 4.20
N ARG A 175 10.87 15.46 4.30
CA ARG A 175 12.07 15.95 5.00
C ARG A 175 12.06 15.63 6.49
N THR A 176 10.89 15.71 7.16
CA THR A 176 10.77 15.53 8.61
C THR A 176 10.68 14.06 9.01
N PHE A 177 10.00 13.22 8.22
CA PHE A 177 9.73 11.84 8.63
C PHE A 177 10.48 10.80 7.80
N TRP A 178 10.63 10.97 6.48
CA TRP A 178 11.24 9.96 5.62
C TRP A 178 12.76 10.06 5.61
N TRP A 179 13.30 11.28 5.50
CA TRP A 179 14.73 11.47 5.41
C TRP A 179 15.48 10.97 6.65
N PRO A 180 15.09 11.27 7.90
CA PRO A 180 15.77 10.72 9.07
C PRO A 180 15.67 9.20 9.20
N ARG A 181 14.59 8.60 8.68
CA ARG A 181 14.49 7.13 8.59
C ARG A 181 15.48 6.58 7.58
N PHE A 182 15.60 7.20 6.43
CA PHE A 182 16.57 6.80 5.42
C PHE A 182 18.01 6.90 5.93
N GLU A 183 18.36 7.96 6.68
CA GLU A 183 19.69 8.10 7.29
C GLU A 183 20.02 6.91 8.22
N ARG A 184 19.06 6.47 9.04
CA ARG A 184 19.22 5.28 9.89
C ARG A 184 19.34 4.00 9.07
N ILE A 185 18.52 3.84 8.04
CA ILE A 185 18.61 2.71 7.10
C ILE A 185 19.97 2.68 6.43
N ALA A 186 20.49 3.82 5.98
CA ALA A 186 21.79 3.91 5.31
C ALA A 186 22.95 3.46 6.20
N ASP A 187 22.99 3.92 7.45
CA ASP A 187 24.01 3.51 8.41
C ASP A 187 23.96 2.00 8.72
N TRP A 188 22.75 1.50 9.00
CA TRP A 188 22.52 0.07 9.22
C TRP A 188 22.89 -0.76 7.98
N PHE A 189 22.51 -0.32 6.79
CA PHE A 189 22.78 -1.01 5.54
C PHE A 189 24.28 -1.09 5.24
N ILE A 190 25.03 -0.02 5.46
CA ILE A 190 26.51 -0.04 5.30
C ILE A 190 27.14 -1.07 6.23
N THR A 191 26.65 -1.18 7.46
CA THR A 191 27.13 -2.17 8.43
C THR A 191 26.80 -3.60 7.94
N LEU A 192 25.56 -3.83 7.45
CA LEU A 192 25.16 -5.09 6.85
C LEU A 192 26.06 -5.46 5.66
N GLU A 193 26.29 -4.52 4.74
CA GLU A 193 27.10 -4.72 3.55
C GLU A 193 28.57 -5.05 3.86
N ARG A 194 29.16 -4.44 4.88
CA ARG A 194 30.51 -4.79 5.31
C ARG A 194 30.64 -6.26 5.70
N ASN A 195 29.64 -6.78 6.37
CA ASN A 195 29.61 -8.20 6.80
C ASN A 195 29.31 -9.15 5.66
N ARG A 196 28.39 -8.80 4.74
CA ARG A 196 27.94 -9.68 3.66
C ARG A 196 28.95 -9.83 2.54
N ARG A 197 29.81 -8.83 2.30
CA ARG A 197 30.73 -8.84 1.15
C ARG A 197 31.95 -9.72 1.34
N PHE A 198 32.11 -10.35 2.48
CA PHE A 198 33.29 -11.18 2.76
C PHE A 198 33.43 -12.38 1.79
N ASP A 199 32.30 -13.04 1.49
CA ASP A 199 32.24 -14.20 0.60
C ASP A 199 31.53 -13.89 -0.75
N LEU A 200 31.38 -12.60 -1.08
CA LEU A 200 30.69 -12.17 -2.27
C LEU A 200 31.61 -12.15 -3.48
N ILE A 201 31.22 -12.83 -4.58
CA ILE A 201 31.89 -12.74 -5.88
C ILE A 201 31.30 -11.57 -6.67
N GLU A 202 29.97 -11.55 -6.82
CA GLU A 202 29.29 -10.61 -7.69
C GLU A 202 27.86 -10.35 -7.21
N SER A 203 27.37 -9.11 -7.38
CA SER A 203 26.00 -8.71 -7.09
C SER A 203 25.31 -8.25 -8.37
N PHE A 204 24.11 -8.77 -8.59
CA PHE A 204 23.23 -8.37 -9.68
C PHE A 204 22.03 -7.65 -9.04
N THR A 205 21.78 -6.41 -9.43
CA THR A 205 20.66 -5.62 -8.88
C THR A 205 19.64 -5.29 -9.96
N GLU A 206 18.36 -5.19 -9.58
CA GLU A 206 17.24 -4.82 -10.47
C GLU A 206 17.20 -5.62 -11.76
N ARG A 207 17.48 -6.94 -11.67
CA ARG A 207 17.52 -7.82 -12.85
C ARG A 207 16.15 -8.34 -13.21
N THR A 208 15.80 -8.19 -14.49
CA THR A 208 14.61 -8.81 -15.06
C THR A 208 14.89 -10.28 -15.41
N GLY A 209 13.88 -11.11 -15.21
CA GLY A 209 13.96 -12.53 -15.51
C GLY A 209 12.61 -13.10 -15.89
N GLN A 210 12.63 -14.24 -16.55
CA GLN A 210 11.42 -14.97 -16.94
C GLN A 210 11.62 -16.48 -16.93
N LEU A 211 10.52 -17.18 -16.73
CA LEU A 211 10.45 -18.65 -16.82
C LEU A 211 9.21 -19.02 -17.62
N GLU A 212 9.41 -19.83 -18.67
CA GLU A 212 8.31 -20.37 -19.45
C GLU A 212 7.85 -21.70 -18.88
N ILE A 213 6.54 -21.82 -18.69
CA ILE A 213 5.88 -22.99 -18.13
C ILE A 213 4.90 -23.51 -19.17
N ASN A 214 5.10 -24.72 -19.65
CA ASN A 214 4.15 -25.37 -20.56
C ASN A 214 2.89 -25.79 -19.78
N ALA A 215 1.75 -25.26 -20.17
CA ALA A 215 0.47 -25.53 -19.55
C ALA A 215 -0.55 -26.02 -20.61
N PRO A 216 -1.60 -26.76 -20.21
CA PRO A 216 -2.59 -27.32 -21.17
C PRO A 216 -3.25 -26.27 -22.07
N GLY A 217 -3.33 -25.03 -21.61
CA GLY A 217 -3.91 -23.93 -22.41
C GLY A 217 -2.89 -23.11 -23.21
N GLY A 218 -1.65 -23.60 -23.38
CA GLY A 218 -0.51 -22.91 -24.01
C GLY A 218 0.54 -22.46 -23.00
N THR A 219 1.65 -21.95 -23.49
CA THR A 219 2.77 -21.49 -22.67
C THR A 219 2.34 -20.36 -21.75
N PHE A 220 2.75 -20.42 -20.49
CA PHE A 220 2.60 -19.37 -19.49
C PHE A 220 3.99 -18.81 -19.15
N THR A 221 4.14 -17.49 -19.16
CA THR A 221 5.40 -16.82 -18.85
C THR A 221 5.33 -16.18 -17.47
N LEU A 222 6.08 -16.72 -16.53
CA LEU A 222 6.32 -16.10 -15.23
C LEU A 222 7.45 -15.08 -15.37
N THR A 223 7.26 -13.86 -14.86
CA THR A 223 8.30 -12.83 -14.90
C THR A 223 8.63 -12.33 -13.49
N ALA A 224 9.87 -11.91 -13.30
CA ALA A 224 10.31 -11.28 -12.08
C ALA A 224 11.25 -10.10 -12.37
N LYS A 225 11.35 -9.21 -11.41
CA LYS A 225 12.42 -8.24 -11.32
C LYS A 225 12.98 -8.36 -9.91
N ALA A 226 14.11 -9.04 -9.78
CA ALA A 226 14.75 -9.27 -8.49
C ALA A 226 15.46 -7.99 -8.04
N ASP A 227 15.26 -7.56 -6.80
CA ASP A 227 15.97 -6.40 -6.24
C ASP A 227 17.46 -6.64 -6.22
N ARG A 228 17.88 -7.84 -5.76
CA ARG A 228 19.29 -8.22 -5.74
C ARG A 228 19.49 -9.73 -5.75
N ILE A 229 20.45 -10.18 -6.52
CA ILE A 229 20.94 -11.56 -6.52
C ILE A 229 22.44 -11.53 -6.29
N ASP A 230 22.90 -12.14 -5.20
CA ASP A 230 24.32 -12.24 -4.87
C ASP A 230 24.86 -13.64 -5.22
N ARG A 231 26.01 -13.69 -5.89
CA ARG A 231 26.76 -14.91 -6.13
C ARG A 231 27.90 -15.00 -5.13
N HIS A 232 27.94 -16.07 -4.37
CA HIS A 232 28.95 -16.31 -3.35
C HIS A 232 30.04 -17.28 -3.83
N VAL A 233 31.19 -17.30 -3.12
CA VAL A 233 32.36 -18.16 -3.44
C VAL A 233 32.04 -19.65 -3.45
N ASN A 234 31.01 -20.08 -2.74
CA ASN A 234 30.50 -21.46 -2.77
C ASN A 234 29.66 -21.78 -4.02
N GLY A 235 29.58 -20.87 -5.00
CA GLY A 235 28.78 -20.97 -6.22
C GLY A 235 27.29 -20.84 -6.05
N GLY A 236 26.78 -20.61 -4.82
CA GLY A 236 25.36 -20.45 -4.53
C GLY A 236 24.84 -19.04 -4.84
N LEU A 237 23.55 -18.99 -5.19
CA LEU A 237 22.84 -17.74 -5.38
C LEU A 237 22.03 -17.39 -4.11
N TYR A 238 22.11 -16.14 -3.70
CA TYR A 238 21.34 -15.57 -2.60
C TYR A 238 20.39 -14.53 -3.19
N ILE A 239 19.09 -14.78 -3.11
CA ILE A 239 18.08 -13.90 -3.65
C ILE A 239 17.58 -13.03 -2.51
N ILE A 240 17.65 -11.72 -2.71
CA ILE A 240 17.43 -10.72 -1.67
C ILE A 240 16.36 -9.77 -2.15
N ASP A 241 15.37 -9.57 -1.31
CA ASP A 241 14.27 -8.63 -1.53
C ASP A 241 14.22 -7.63 -0.35
N TYR A 242 14.22 -6.37 -0.70
CA TYR A 242 14.16 -5.27 0.26
C TYR A 242 12.71 -4.88 0.55
N LYS A 243 12.32 -4.82 1.81
CA LYS A 243 10.97 -4.43 2.22
C LYS A 243 11.01 -3.26 3.18
N THR A 244 10.30 -2.18 2.84
CA THR A 244 10.08 -1.04 3.74
C THR A 244 8.84 -1.21 4.63
N GLY A 245 8.04 -2.23 4.36
CA GLY A 245 6.83 -2.59 5.09
C GLY A 245 6.98 -3.86 5.92
N VAL A 246 5.85 -4.53 6.13
CA VAL A 246 5.78 -5.77 6.91
C VAL A 246 6.31 -6.95 6.11
N LEU A 247 7.21 -7.73 6.72
CA LEU A 247 7.71 -8.96 6.11
C LEU A 247 6.62 -10.07 6.13
N PRO A 248 6.58 -10.92 5.09
CA PRO A 248 5.77 -12.13 5.14
C PRO A 248 6.29 -13.07 6.24
N SER A 249 5.37 -13.68 7.00
CA SER A 249 5.77 -14.66 8.01
C SER A 249 6.34 -15.92 7.35
N LYS A 250 7.25 -16.60 8.05
CA LYS A 250 7.82 -17.87 7.59
C LYS A 250 6.74 -18.90 7.23
N THR A 251 5.64 -18.92 7.98
CA THR A 251 4.50 -19.79 7.70
C THR A 251 3.88 -19.49 6.33
N LYS A 252 3.66 -18.19 6.00
CA LYS A 252 3.11 -17.80 4.69
C LYS A 252 4.04 -18.11 3.52
N ILE A 253 5.35 -18.05 3.73
CA ILE A 253 6.33 -18.44 2.70
C ILE A 253 6.26 -19.96 2.47
N LEU A 254 6.25 -20.74 3.55
CA LEU A 254 6.21 -22.20 3.49
C LEU A 254 4.86 -22.76 2.98
N SER A 255 3.73 -22.07 3.27
CA SER A 255 2.41 -22.43 2.73
C SER A 255 2.23 -22.04 1.26
N GLY A 256 3.13 -21.22 0.70
CA GLY A 256 3.01 -20.68 -0.66
C GLY A 256 2.09 -19.47 -0.78
N GLU A 257 1.63 -18.88 0.34
CA GLU A 257 0.84 -17.65 0.34
C GLU A 257 1.68 -16.41 0.01
N ALA A 258 3.00 -16.46 0.24
CA ALA A 258 3.97 -15.44 -0.12
C ALA A 258 5.05 -16.05 -1.03
N PRO A 259 4.74 -16.31 -2.31
CA PRO A 259 5.58 -17.08 -3.21
C PRO A 259 6.66 -16.25 -3.93
N GLN A 260 6.81 -14.95 -3.67
CA GLN A 260 7.70 -14.05 -4.40
C GLN A 260 9.12 -14.62 -4.49
N LEU A 261 9.85 -14.73 -3.39
CA LEU A 261 11.24 -15.24 -3.39
C LEU A 261 11.37 -16.69 -3.89
N PRO A 262 10.49 -17.64 -3.51
CA PRO A 262 10.51 -18.98 -4.10
C PRO A 262 10.37 -19.00 -5.62
N LEU A 263 9.51 -18.16 -6.20
CA LEU A 263 9.34 -18.06 -7.65
C LEU A 263 10.54 -17.39 -8.33
N GLU A 264 11.13 -16.37 -7.71
CA GLU A 264 12.38 -15.76 -8.16
C GLU A 264 13.53 -16.78 -8.14
N ALA A 265 13.59 -17.63 -7.11
CA ALA A 265 14.54 -18.72 -7.04
C ALA A 265 14.37 -19.73 -8.19
N ALA A 266 13.14 -20.08 -8.54
CA ALA A 266 12.87 -20.95 -9.67
C ALA A 266 13.38 -20.35 -10.99
N ILE A 267 13.16 -19.03 -11.19
CA ILE A 267 13.70 -18.31 -12.35
C ILE A 267 15.23 -18.29 -12.34
N ALA A 268 15.86 -18.03 -11.18
CA ALA A 268 17.31 -17.99 -11.03
C ALA A 268 17.94 -19.37 -11.29
N ASN A 269 17.35 -20.43 -10.74
CA ASN A 269 17.83 -21.79 -10.91
C ASN A 269 17.77 -22.26 -12.39
N SER A 270 16.78 -21.79 -13.15
CA SER A 270 16.64 -22.07 -14.58
C SER A 270 17.55 -21.21 -15.48
N GLY A 271 18.27 -20.23 -14.91
CA GLY A 271 19.06 -19.26 -15.68
C GLY A 271 18.20 -18.22 -16.41
N GLY A 272 16.97 -17.98 -15.93
CA GLY A 272 16.01 -17.09 -16.57
C GLY A 272 16.23 -15.60 -16.31
N PHE A 273 17.19 -15.18 -15.47
CA PHE A 273 17.55 -13.78 -15.27
C PHE A 273 18.59 -13.30 -16.27
N GLU A 274 18.43 -12.07 -16.75
CA GLU A 274 19.35 -11.45 -17.70
C GLU A 274 20.78 -11.35 -17.15
N ASN A 275 21.75 -11.78 -17.94
CA ASN A 275 23.18 -11.76 -17.61
C ASN A 275 23.54 -12.53 -16.33
N LEU A 276 22.70 -13.46 -15.90
CA LEU A 276 22.95 -14.36 -14.79
C LEU A 276 22.99 -15.81 -15.32
N ASN A 277 24.16 -16.43 -15.27
CA ASN A 277 24.21 -17.87 -15.47
C ASN A 277 23.45 -18.54 -14.32
N GLY A 278 22.58 -19.49 -14.65
CA GLY A 278 21.81 -20.24 -13.67
C GLY A 278 22.70 -20.84 -12.58
N GLY A 279 22.13 -21.06 -11.42
CA GLY A 279 22.83 -21.63 -10.28
C GLY A 279 21.85 -21.98 -9.16
N LEU A 280 22.28 -22.84 -8.24
CA LEU A 280 21.43 -23.26 -7.14
C LEU A 280 21.21 -22.10 -6.15
N SER A 281 19.96 -21.71 -5.96
CA SER A 281 19.59 -20.77 -4.89
C SER A 281 19.81 -21.43 -3.52
N ARG A 282 20.72 -20.85 -2.72
CA ARG A 282 21.10 -21.33 -1.39
C ARG A 282 20.36 -20.62 -0.27
N ALA A 283 20.01 -19.35 -0.49
CA ALA A 283 19.27 -18.57 0.48
C ALA A 283 18.27 -17.64 -0.20
N LEU A 284 17.13 -17.45 0.48
CA LEU A 284 16.08 -16.48 0.16
C LEU A 284 15.99 -15.53 1.34
N VAL A 285 16.26 -14.26 1.11
CA VAL A 285 16.48 -13.29 2.19
C VAL A 285 15.56 -12.10 2.01
N TYR A 286 14.68 -11.89 2.95
CA TYR A 286 14.01 -10.60 3.10
C TYR A 286 14.85 -9.70 3.99
N VAL A 287 15.04 -8.47 3.57
CA VAL A 287 15.72 -7.43 4.35
C VAL A 287 14.70 -6.33 4.64
N ARG A 288 14.30 -6.21 5.91
CA ARG A 288 13.40 -5.14 6.33
C ARG A 288 14.18 -3.85 6.50
N LEU A 289 13.65 -2.76 5.96
CA LEU A 289 14.24 -1.42 5.95
C LEU A 289 13.19 -0.40 6.39
N ASP A 290 12.77 -0.45 7.65
CA ASP A 290 11.71 0.44 8.16
C ASP A 290 12.26 1.73 8.79
N GLY A 291 13.57 1.78 9.06
CA GLY A 291 14.23 2.93 9.69
C GLY A 291 13.81 3.19 11.13
N GLY A 292 13.30 2.16 11.82
CA GLY A 292 12.98 2.18 13.24
C GLY A 292 14.19 1.99 14.14
N ASP A 293 14.02 1.25 15.23
CA ASP A 293 15.09 0.78 16.11
C ASP A 293 14.85 -0.70 16.43
N PRO A 294 15.64 -1.62 15.84
CA PRO A 294 16.70 -1.40 14.85
C PRO A 294 16.19 -0.89 13.51
N ALA A 295 17.04 -0.19 12.74
CA ALA A 295 16.64 0.42 11.46
C ALA A 295 16.39 -0.59 10.34
N GLY A 296 16.82 -1.86 10.53
CA GLY A 296 16.61 -2.96 9.62
C GLY A 296 16.76 -4.32 10.31
N GLU A 297 16.34 -5.34 9.62
CA GLU A 297 16.38 -6.74 10.06
C GLU A 297 16.68 -7.66 8.87
#